data_c751f440938133099085adcb11caa987
#
_entry.id   c751f440938133099085adcb11caa987
#
_cell.length_a   1.000
_cell.length_b   1.000
_cell.length_c   1.000
_cell.angle_alpha   90.00
_cell.angle_beta   90.00
_cell.angle_gamma   90.00
#
_symmetry.space_group_name_H-M   'P 1'
#
loop_
_entity.id
_entity.type
_entity.pdbx_description
1 polymer ?
#
loop_
_entity_poly.entity_id
_entity_poly.type
_entity_poly.pdbx_seq_one_letter_code
_entity_poly.pdbx_strand_id
1 'polypeptide(L)'
;MKSFSQEFALLTSAFALLTINFGISLPAQAAISCEPGTVNYYANNSLATCLLTQNVNVQVTSSFAGTYNFPCKAKSYILFDEKGQFRSCKLSEKIQIRKGNLIETCPAEYRVQVAVSDTGVFSITCQPY
;
A
#
# COMPACT_ATOMS: atom_id res chain seq x y z
N MET A 1 -44.78 21.48 8.71
CA MET A 1 -44.31 21.85 7.38
C MET A 1 -42.82 22.16 7.35
N LYS A 2 -42.40 23.03 8.23
CA LYS A 2 -40.97 23.36 8.25
C LYS A 2 -40.10 22.17 8.59
N SER A 3 -40.61 21.27 9.38
CA SER A 3 -39.85 20.09 9.77
C SER A 3 -39.55 19.16 8.61
N PHE A 4 -40.36 19.18 7.58
CA PHE A 4 -40.10 18.31 6.43
C PHE A 4 -38.82 18.63 5.73
N SER A 5 -38.56 19.91 5.50
CA SER A 5 -37.36 20.28 4.80
C SER A 5 -36.11 19.96 5.60
N GLN A 6 -36.19 20.08 6.91
CA GLN A 6 -35.09 19.72 7.77
C GLN A 6 -34.79 18.24 7.74
N GLU A 7 -35.83 17.45 7.71
CA GLU A 7 -35.66 16.01 7.65
C GLU A 7 -34.99 15.58 6.37
N PHE A 8 -35.33 16.17 5.26
CA PHE A 8 -34.71 15.86 4.00
C PHE A 8 -33.22 16.18 4.02
N ALA A 9 -32.87 17.31 4.60
CA ALA A 9 -31.48 17.69 4.68
C ALA A 9 -30.66 16.67 5.47
N LEU A 10 -31.22 16.18 6.56
CA LEU A 10 -30.55 15.19 7.37
C LEU A 10 -30.31 13.88 6.62
N LEU A 11 -31.31 13.43 5.89
CA LEU A 11 -31.20 12.21 5.11
C LEU A 11 -30.13 12.32 4.06
N THR A 12 -30.06 13.44 3.39
CA THR A 12 -29.06 13.68 2.37
C THR A 12 -27.66 13.60 2.96
N SER A 13 -27.48 14.17 4.13
CA SER A 13 -26.18 14.13 4.79
C SER A 13 -25.77 12.70 5.13
N ALA A 14 -26.70 11.89 5.59
CA ALA A 14 -26.43 10.51 5.95
C ALA A 14 -25.94 9.71 4.74
N PHE A 15 -26.57 9.89 3.60
CA PHE A 15 -26.15 9.20 2.40
C PHE A 15 -24.75 9.60 1.99
N ALA A 16 -24.43 10.87 2.07
CA ALA A 16 -23.10 11.34 1.73
C ALA A 16 -22.03 10.67 2.59
N LEU A 17 -22.28 10.52 3.87
CA LEU A 17 -21.35 9.87 4.77
C LEU A 17 -21.15 8.40 4.43
N LEU A 18 -22.21 7.69 4.11
CA LEU A 18 -22.11 6.29 3.73
C LEU A 18 -21.27 6.12 2.46
N THR A 19 -21.49 6.99 1.50
CA THR A 19 -20.73 6.94 0.25
C THR A 19 -19.24 7.10 0.50
N ILE A 20 -18.87 8.02 1.37
CA ILE A 20 -17.49 8.26 1.71
C ILE A 20 -16.84 7.02 2.32
N ASN A 21 -17.57 6.29 3.14
CA ASN A 21 -17.02 5.12 3.80
C ASN A 21 -16.58 4.04 2.81
N PHE A 22 -17.28 3.89 1.70
CA PHE A 22 -16.86 2.94 0.69
C PHE A 22 -15.55 3.33 0.03
N GLY A 23 -15.33 4.62 -0.17
CA GLY A 23 -14.10 5.10 -0.76
C GLY A 23 -12.87 4.82 0.07
N ILE A 24 -13.03 4.57 1.35
CA ILE A 24 -11.92 4.34 2.27
C ILE A 24 -11.35 2.93 2.14
N SER A 25 -12.05 2.02 1.49
CA SER A 25 -11.62 0.62 1.44
C SER A 25 -10.32 0.38 0.66
N LEU A 26 -9.80 1.38 -0.06
CA LEU A 26 -8.55 1.26 -0.81
C LEU A 26 -7.54 2.32 -0.41
N PRO A 27 -7.13 2.38 0.84
CA PRO A 27 -6.30 3.50 1.32
C PRO A 27 -4.85 3.43 0.86
N ALA A 28 -4.31 2.25 0.64
CA ALA A 28 -2.87 2.09 0.42
C ALA A 28 -2.39 2.80 -0.84
N GLN A 29 -3.17 2.74 -1.91
CA GLN A 29 -2.76 3.33 -3.18
C GLN A 29 -2.90 4.85 -3.21
N ALA A 30 -3.81 5.39 -2.41
CA ALA A 30 -4.03 6.83 -2.38
C ALA A 30 -2.85 7.59 -1.79
N ALA A 31 -2.01 6.93 -1.01
CA ALA A 31 -0.87 7.55 -0.37
C ALA A 31 0.38 7.60 -1.24
N ILE A 32 0.36 6.98 -2.41
CA ILE A 32 1.52 6.89 -3.26
C ILE A 32 1.57 8.06 -4.22
N SER A 33 2.69 8.77 -4.22
CA SER A 33 2.92 9.91 -5.09
C SER A 33 4.07 9.59 -6.04
N CYS A 34 3.78 9.59 -7.32
CA CYS A 34 4.72 9.21 -8.37
C CYS A 34 5.23 10.43 -9.12
N GLU A 35 6.48 10.41 -9.54
CA GLU A 35 7.01 11.45 -10.40
C GLU A 35 6.42 11.32 -11.80
N PRO A 36 6.06 12.44 -12.44
CA PRO A 36 5.49 12.42 -13.80
C PRO A 36 6.45 11.76 -14.78
N GLY A 37 5.90 10.99 -15.70
CA GLY A 37 6.70 10.34 -16.72
C GLY A 37 7.35 9.03 -16.29
N THR A 38 7.20 8.64 -15.04
CA THR A 38 7.81 7.39 -14.54
C THR A 38 6.78 6.28 -14.32
N VAL A 39 5.50 6.59 -14.46
CA VAL A 39 4.41 5.67 -14.10
C VAL A 39 4.20 4.66 -15.22
N ASN A 40 4.21 3.38 -14.86
CA ASN A 40 3.89 2.30 -15.79
C ASN A 40 2.74 1.49 -15.23
N TYR A 41 1.84 1.07 -16.11
CA TYR A 41 0.66 0.29 -15.75
C TYR A 41 0.69 -1.06 -16.43
N TYR A 42 0.08 -2.04 -15.78
CA TYR A 42 -0.21 -3.32 -16.43
C TYR A 42 -1.36 -3.14 -17.43
N ALA A 43 -1.57 -4.17 -18.25
CA ALA A 43 -2.65 -4.14 -19.24
C ALA A 43 -4.03 -3.94 -18.63
N ASN A 44 -4.22 -4.35 -17.37
CA ASN A 44 -5.48 -4.18 -16.64
C ASN A 44 -5.61 -2.82 -15.96
N ASN A 45 -4.71 -1.88 -16.27
CA ASN A 45 -4.68 -0.52 -15.72
C ASN A 45 -4.28 -0.44 -14.24
N SER A 46 -3.79 -1.52 -13.66
CA SER A 46 -3.24 -1.44 -12.32
C SER A 46 -1.80 -0.91 -12.38
N LEU A 47 -1.40 -0.19 -11.35
CA LEU A 47 -0.06 0.40 -11.29
C LEU A 47 0.99 -0.70 -11.19
N ALA A 48 1.96 -0.69 -12.09
CA ALA A 48 3.08 -1.64 -12.06
C ALA A 48 4.27 -1.07 -11.30
N THR A 49 4.68 0.14 -11.65
CA THR A 49 5.84 0.77 -11.01
C THR A 49 5.83 2.27 -11.25
N CYS A 50 6.48 2.99 -10.35
CA CYS A 50 6.76 4.41 -10.54
C CYS A 50 7.92 4.83 -9.64
N LEU A 51 8.48 5.99 -9.95
CA LEU A 51 9.49 6.60 -9.11
C LEU A 51 8.80 7.47 -8.06
N LEU A 52 9.05 7.19 -6.79
CA LEU A 52 8.40 7.90 -5.69
C LEU A 52 8.92 9.32 -5.56
N THR A 53 8.02 10.28 -5.35
CA THR A 53 8.40 11.68 -5.10
C THR A 53 8.80 11.91 -3.65
N GLN A 54 8.27 11.11 -2.74
CA GLN A 54 8.52 11.26 -1.31
C GLN A 54 8.49 9.88 -0.65
N ASN A 55 9.01 9.82 0.57
CA ASN A 55 8.94 8.60 1.35
C ASN A 55 7.48 8.24 1.60
N VAL A 56 7.15 6.96 1.45
CA VAL A 56 5.82 6.46 1.76
C VAL A 56 5.94 5.23 2.64
N ASN A 57 4.96 5.04 3.51
CA ASN A 57 4.89 3.85 4.34
C ASN A 57 3.80 2.95 3.79
N VAL A 58 4.22 1.81 3.23
CA VAL A 58 3.30 0.85 2.63
C VAL A 58 2.94 -0.20 3.66
N GLN A 59 1.65 -0.39 3.88
CA GLN A 59 1.15 -1.37 4.85
C GLN A 59 0.62 -2.58 4.11
N VAL A 60 1.12 -3.75 4.47
CA VAL A 60 0.69 -5.02 3.87
C VAL A 60 0.20 -5.94 4.97
N THR A 61 -1.00 -6.46 4.80
CA THR A 61 -1.59 -7.36 5.78
C THR A 61 -1.73 -8.76 5.19
N SER A 62 -1.24 -9.74 5.94
CA SER A 62 -1.36 -11.15 5.59
C SER A 62 -2.14 -11.86 6.68
N SER A 63 -3.03 -12.77 6.30
CA SER A 63 -3.80 -13.55 7.27
C SER A 63 -2.92 -14.45 8.13
N PHE A 64 -1.73 -14.82 7.64
CA PHE A 64 -0.83 -15.71 8.37
C PHE A 64 0.28 -14.95 9.10
N ALA A 65 0.79 -13.90 8.49
CA ALA A 65 1.97 -13.20 9.00
C ALA A 65 1.66 -11.91 9.74
N GLY A 66 0.40 -11.47 9.74
CA GLY A 66 0.02 -10.20 10.36
C GLY A 66 0.27 -9.01 9.44
N THR A 67 0.49 -7.86 10.04
CA THR A 67 0.65 -6.62 9.30
C THR A 67 2.11 -6.18 9.31
N TYR A 68 2.63 -5.86 8.12
CA TYR A 68 3.96 -5.30 7.96
C TYR A 68 3.88 -3.90 7.40
N ASN A 69 4.79 -3.05 7.84
CA ASN A 69 4.95 -1.69 7.33
C ASN A 69 6.28 -1.60 6.62
N PHE A 70 6.25 -1.14 5.38
CA PHE A 70 7.46 -0.99 4.58
C PHE A 70 7.69 0.49 4.29
N PRO A 71 8.66 1.12 4.95
CA PRO A 71 8.99 2.52 4.67
C PRO A 71 9.79 2.61 3.38
N CYS A 72 9.12 2.95 2.31
CA CYS A 72 9.73 3.04 0.98
C CYS A 72 10.34 4.42 0.77
N LYS A 73 11.50 4.45 0.15
CA LYS A 73 12.30 5.66 0.02
C LYS A 73 11.92 6.46 -1.22
N ALA A 74 11.91 7.79 -1.05
CA ALA A 74 11.75 8.73 -2.16
C ALA A 74 12.87 8.56 -3.18
N LYS A 75 12.60 8.92 -4.42
CA LYS A 75 13.56 8.87 -5.52
C LYS A 75 14.01 7.46 -5.87
N SER A 76 13.22 6.46 -5.53
CA SER A 76 13.43 5.08 -5.91
C SER A 76 12.12 4.48 -6.38
N TYR A 77 12.22 3.37 -7.09
CA TYR A 77 11.04 2.74 -7.68
C TYR A 77 10.32 1.87 -6.68
N ILE A 78 8.99 1.93 -6.72
CA ILE A 78 8.12 1.01 -6.02
C ILE A 78 7.48 0.08 -7.06
N LEU A 79 7.32 -1.19 -6.73
CA LEU A 79 6.78 -2.19 -7.63
C LEU A 79 5.55 -2.86 -7.03
N PHE A 80 4.57 -3.11 -7.89
CA PHE A 80 3.35 -3.85 -7.55
C PHE A 80 3.15 -4.97 -8.55
N ASP A 81 2.33 -5.97 -8.18
CA ASP A 81 1.95 -7.02 -9.12
C ASP A 81 0.66 -6.66 -9.86
N GLU A 82 0.21 -7.54 -10.74
CA GLU A 82 -0.98 -7.29 -11.55
C GLU A 82 -2.26 -7.18 -10.73
N LYS A 83 -2.24 -7.69 -9.51
CA LYS A 83 -3.38 -7.61 -8.60
C LYS A 83 -3.34 -6.36 -7.73
N GLY A 84 -2.33 -5.52 -7.92
CA GLY A 84 -2.17 -4.32 -7.12
C GLY A 84 -1.50 -4.54 -5.78
N GLN A 85 -0.92 -5.72 -5.56
CA GLN A 85 -0.24 -6.02 -4.31
C GLN A 85 1.19 -5.52 -4.34
N PHE A 86 1.66 -5.03 -3.21
CA PHE A 86 3.02 -4.54 -3.08
C PHE A 86 4.04 -5.66 -3.30
N ARG A 87 5.09 -5.38 -4.06
CA ARG A 87 6.13 -6.34 -4.39
C ARG A 87 7.50 -5.92 -3.89
N SER A 88 7.88 -4.67 -4.04
CA SER A 88 9.26 -4.29 -3.79
C SER A 88 9.42 -2.79 -3.67
N CYS A 89 10.35 -2.37 -2.83
CA CYS A 89 10.86 -1.00 -2.82
C CYS A 89 12.21 -0.95 -2.11
N LYS A 90 12.87 0.20 -2.23
CA LYS A 90 14.08 0.50 -1.46
C LYS A 90 13.65 1.10 -0.13
N LEU A 91 14.20 0.60 0.96
CA LEU A 91 13.82 1.06 2.29
C LEU A 91 14.43 2.41 2.61
N SER A 92 13.62 3.30 3.21
CA SER A 92 14.10 4.58 3.73
C SER A 92 14.68 4.44 5.14
N GLU A 93 14.27 3.39 5.85
CA GLU A 93 14.79 3.10 7.20
C GLU A 93 14.78 1.60 7.43
N LYS A 94 15.49 1.15 8.44
CA LYS A 94 15.58 -0.28 8.73
C LYS A 94 14.24 -0.83 9.19
N ILE A 95 14.00 -2.10 8.88
CA ILE A 95 12.84 -2.84 9.37
C ILE A 95 13.29 -4.18 9.91
N GLN A 96 12.42 -4.80 10.70
CA GLN A 96 12.64 -6.15 11.19
C GLN A 96 11.68 -7.10 10.49
N ILE A 97 12.23 -8.24 10.06
CA ILE A 97 11.48 -9.27 9.38
C ILE A 97 11.49 -10.52 10.26
N ARG A 98 10.31 -11.06 10.52
CA ARG A 98 10.20 -12.30 11.28
C ARG A 98 10.19 -13.48 10.33
N LYS A 99 11.12 -14.41 10.53
CA LYS A 99 11.19 -15.66 9.77
C LYS A 99 11.13 -16.82 10.76
N GLY A 100 9.93 -17.35 10.98
CA GLY A 100 9.74 -18.36 11.99
C GLY A 100 10.05 -17.82 13.39
N ASN A 101 11.04 -18.41 14.05
CA ASN A 101 11.47 -17.95 15.36
C ASN A 101 12.60 -16.93 15.30
N LEU A 102 13.07 -16.60 14.11
CA LEU A 102 14.17 -15.69 13.95
C LEU A 102 13.68 -14.31 13.52
N ILE A 103 14.41 -13.29 13.97
CA ILE A 103 14.16 -11.91 13.56
C ILE A 103 15.38 -11.45 12.80
N GLU A 104 15.17 -11.01 11.57
CA GLU A 104 16.21 -10.50 10.70
C GLU A 104 16.01 -9.01 10.51
N THR A 105 17.09 -8.24 10.55
CA THR A 105 17.02 -6.80 10.30
C THR A 105 17.36 -6.53 8.84
N CYS A 106 16.48 -5.81 8.16
CA CYS A 106 16.74 -5.33 6.82
C CYS A 106 17.14 -3.86 6.92
N PRO A 107 18.39 -3.52 6.57
CA PRO A 107 18.87 -2.16 6.75
C PRO A 107 18.20 -1.15 5.82
N ALA A 108 18.28 0.13 6.18
CA ALA A 108 17.93 1.20 5.27
C ALA A 108 18.76 1.09 3.99
N GLU A 109 18.23 1.55 2.88
CA GLU A 109 18.83 1.54 1.57
C GLU A 109 18.88 0.15 0.91
N TYR A 110 18.43 -0.89 1.61
CA TYR A 110 18.27 -2.21 1.02
C TYR A 110 16.93 -2.34 0.32
N ARG A 111 16.85 -3.29 -0.59
CA ARG A 111 15.61 -3.63 -1.27
C ARG A 111 14.88 -4.70 -0.49
N VAL A 112 13.61 -4.45 -0.22
CA VAL A 112 12.71 -5.46 0.33
C VAL A 112 11.83 -5.98 -0.79
N GLN A 113 11.62 -7.30 -0.84
CA GLN A 113 10.74 -7.94 -1.80
C GLN A 113 9.74 -8.80 -1.07
N VAL A 114 8.49 -8.73 -1.51
CA VAL A 114 7.38 -9.48 -0.93
C VAL A 114 6.83 -10.39 -1.99
N ALA A 115 6.68 -11.66 -1.67
CA ALA A 115 6.10 -12.65 -2.57
C ALA A 115 4.95 -13.36 -1.87
N VAL A 116 3.85 -13.54 -2.59
CA VAL A 116 2.70 -14.29 -2.11
C VAL A 116 2.49 -15.45 -3.06
N SER A 117 2.56 -16.66 -2.55
CA SER A 117 2.36 -17.86 -3.36
C SER A 117 0.87 -18.10 -3.59
N ASP A 118 0.54 -19.03 -4.48
CA ASP A 118 -0.84 -19.42 -4.77
C ASP A 118 -1.55 -19.96 -3.53
N THR A 119 -0.80 -20.53 -2.61
CA THR A 119 -1.34 -21.04 -1.35
C THR A 119 -1.48 -19.97 -0.29
N GLY A 120 -1.11 -18.73 -0.60
CA GLY A 120 -1.18 -17.63 0.34
C GLY A 120 0.03 -17.49 1.23
N VAL A 121 1.09 -18.26 0.98
CA VAL A 121 2.33 -18.13 1.74
C VAL A 121 2.97 -16.78 1.42
N PHE A 122 3.30 -16.07 2.48
CA PHE A 122 3.84 -14.71 2.40
C PHE A 122 5.32 -14.78 2.76
N SER A 123 6.17 -14.33 1.88
CA SER A 123 7.61 -14.31 2.12
C SER A 123 8.19 -12.93 1.87
N ILE A 124 9.14 -12.55 2.72
CA ILE A 124 9.83 -11.27 2.62
C ILE A 124 11.31 -11.55 2.49
N THR A 125 11.94 -11.00 1.46
CA THR A 125 13.39 -11.10 1.30
C THR A 125 14.01 -9.71 1.32
N CYS A 126 15.23 -9.64 1.80
CA CYS A 126 15.99 -8.41 1.97
C CYS A 126 17.33 -8.60 1.26
N GLN A 127 17.70 -7.67 0.40
CA GLN A 127 18.97 -7.76 -0.32
C GLN A 127 19.50 -6.35 -0.62
N PRO A 128 20.82 -6.22 -0.81
CA PRO A 128 21.39 -4.92 -1.19
C PRO A 128 20.77 -4.43 -2.49
N TYR A 129 20.62 -3.13 -2.57
CA TYR A 129 19.99 -2.49 -3.72
C TYR A 129 20.97 -2.36 -4.88
#